data_f011f9984e152d571e945ac5cd79a983
#
_entry.id   f011f9984e152d571e945ac5cd79a983
#
_cell.length_a   1.000
_cell.length_b   1.000
_cell.length_c   1.000
_cell.angle_alpha   90.00
_cell.angle_beta   90.00
_cell.angle_gamma   90.00
#
_symmetry.space_group_name_H-M   'P 1'
#
loop_
_entity.id
_entity.type
_entity.pdbx_description
1 polymer ?
#
loop_
_entity_poly.entity_id
_entity_poly.type
_entity_poly.pdbx_seq_one_letter_code
_entity_poly.pdbx_strand_id
1 'polypeptide(L)'
;IDYVPYPQRVHQVSDGGIRVAQGIKILPSEFVEYLLAGSQGATTRSLDILRGIVAARGKTGLILATGGSVWTGYGTTIPLTNKYPKHRMLPLGMTQIYAGQLANKLGGVDYVSTDTTSCISAHSALHHAKLLIDSSRLDRVIVVSSDNGASEEYMHFFGEQGLCLLESDGVDANKFRLGQGANITVVESPTSLKQTKNTPLAKVHDINIVSETHSNPLGIAPTGIGYRKAITSILTPAMVSSINFVKTHSTYSDDNQVECEVVKELLGNMPTVNYKKKIGHTMGPSAAIEMHLAMGDRKGTFLSLGAGMGNVFAAAIVETLDAFTEE
;
A
#
# COMPACT_ATOMS: atom_id res chain seq x y z
N ILE A 1 4.27 -14.84 3.97
CA ILE A 1 4.64 -13.41 3.96
C ILE A 1 4.79 -13.03 5.41
N ASP A 2 6.05 -12.86 5.85
CA ASP A 2 6.29 -12.48 7.23
C ASP A 2 5.88 -11.02 7.41
N TYR A 3 4.70 -10.80 7.97
CA TYR A 3 4.35 -9.54 8.59
C TYR A 3 5.29 -9.37 9.79
N VAL A 4 6.22 -8.45 9.70
CA VAL A 4 7.03 -8.06 10.86
C VAL A 4 6.19 -7.10 11.69
N PRO A 5 5.66 -7.54 12.84
CA PRO A 5 4.88 -6.65 13.69
C PRO A 5 5.76 -5.47 14.08
N TYR A 6 5.18 -4.31 13.96
CA TYR A 6 5.83 -3.05 14.20
C TYR A 6 6.31 -2.95 15.67
N PRO A 7 7.62 -2.84 15.96
CA PRO A 7 8.06 -2.65 17.34
C PRO A 7 7.60 -1.27 17.81
N GLN A 8 6.93 -1.24 18.95
CA GLN A 8 6.36 -0.03 19.57
C GLN A 8 7.43 0.94 20.13
N ARG A 9 8.60 1.02 19.53
CA ARG A 9 9.63 1.98 19.95
C ARG A 9 9.59 3.21 19.08
N VAL A 10 9.31 4.32 19.70
CA VAL A 10 9.34 5.66 19.12
C VAL A 10 10.74 6.23 19.31
N HIS A 11 11.44 6.58 18.23
CA HIS A 11 12.71 7.31 18.33
C HIS A 11 12.48 8.81 18.26
N GLN A 12 13.20 9.51 19.11
CA GLN A 12 13.38 10.95 19.00
C GLN A 12 14.38 11.26 17.89
N VAL A 13 14.02 12.19 17.02
CA VAL A 13 14.96 12.86 16.13
C VAL A 13 15.41 14.13 16.82
N SER A 14 16.72 14.38 16.84
CA SER A 14 17.36 15.40 17.69
C SER A 14 17.00 16.86 17.40
N ASP A 15 16.37 17.17 16.27
CA ASP A 15 16.18 18.55 15.81
C ASP A 15 14.73 18.94 15.50
N GLY A 16 13.76 18.52 16.28
CA GLY A 16 12.40 18.98 16.03
C GLY A 16 11.30 18.19 16.72
N GLY A 17 11.66 17.30 17.60
CA GLY A 17 10.68 16.57 18.42
C GLY A 17 9.77 15.63 17.62
N ILE A 18 10.15 15.29 16.39
CA ILE A 18 9.38 14.38 15.54
C ILE A 18 9.60 12.96 16.02
N ARG A 19 8.52 12.28 16.40
CA ARG A 19 8.54 10.87 16.81
C ARG A 19 8.23 9.97 15.64
N VAL A 20 9.10 9.00 15.45
CA VAL A 20 8.89 7.91 14.50
C VAL A 20 8.82 6.61 15.26
N ALA A 21 7.84 5.80 14.94
CA ALA A 21 7.86 4.43 15.37
C ALA A 21 9.04 3.70 14.72
N GLN A 22 9.87 2.99 15.50
CA GLN A 22 10.90 2.12 14.94
C GLN A 22 10.28 0.86 14.36
N GLY A 23 10.45 0.70 13.07
CA GLY A 23 10.36 -0.57 12.38
C GLY A 23 11.70 -0.92 11.75
N ILE A 24 11.82 -2.05 11.13
CA ILE A 24 12.95 -2.35 10.25
C ILE A 24 12.88 -1.33 9.12
N LYS A 25 13.90 -0.47 9.01
CA LYS A 25 14.03 0.50 7.92
C LYS A 25 14.37 -0.27 6.65
N ILE A 26 13.36 -0.61 5.87
CA ILE A 26 13.56 -1.20 4.54
C ILE A 26 13.04 -0.21 3.52
N LEU A 27 13.94 0.51 2.86
CA LEU A 27 13.60 1.30 1.68
C LEU A 27 13.07 0.37 0.58
N PRO A 28 12.20 0.84 -0.33
CA PRO A 28 11.80 0.04 -1.49
C PRO A 28 12.99 -0.53 -2.24
N SER A 29 14.07 0.24 -2.40
CA SER A 29 15.33 -0.21 -2.98
C SER A 29 15.99 -1.31 -2.15
N GLU A 30 16.09 -1.12 -0.83
CA GLU A 30 16.67 -2.11 0.08
C GLU A 30 15.79 -3.34 0.18
N PHE A 31 14.48 -3.20 0.14
CA PHE A 31 13.56 -4.33 0.09
C PHE A 31 13.75 -5.14 -1.19
N VAL A 32 13.87 -4.48 -2.33
CA VAL A 32 14.22 -5.15 -3.58
C VAL A 32 15.61 -5.77 -3.50
N GLU A 33 16.62 -5.06 -2.99
CA GLU A 33 17.97 -5.61 -2.77
C GLU A 33 17.95 -6.77 -1.79
N TYR A 34 17.15 -6.70 -0.73
CA TYR A 34 16.97 -7.78 0.24
C TYR A 34 16.31 -9.00 -0.41
N LEU A 35 15.26 -8.82 -1.20
CA LEU A 35 14.68 -9.88 -2.03
C LEU A 35 15.69 -10.40 -3.07
N LEU A 36 16.56 -9.52 -3.60
CA LEU A 36 17.56 -9.86 -4.63
C LEU A 36 18.82 -10.54 -4.07
N ALA A 37 19.24 -10.17 -2.86
CA ALA A 37 20.49 -10.67 -2.28
C ALA A 37 20.44 -12.15 -1.89
N GLY A 38 19.24 -12.74 -1.86
CA GLY A 38 19.09 -14.13 -1.42
C GLY A 38 19.57 -14.33 0.02
N SER A 39 19.45 -13.27 0.86
CA SER A 39 19.83 -13.33 2.25
C SER A 39 19.08 -14.43 2.98
N GLN A 40 19.72 -15.06 3.95
CA GLN A 40 19.21 -16.24 4.63
C GLN A 40 17.87 -15.98 5.33
N GLY A 41 16.91 -16.93 5.22
CA GLY A 41 15.65 -16.91 5.96
C GLY A 41 14.41 -16.68 5.10
N ALA A 42 13.42 -16.00 5.63
CA ALA A 42 12.10 -15.78 5.06
C ALA A 42 12.12 -15.19 3.64
N THR A 43 13.10 -14.32 3.36
CA THR A 43 13.25 -13.66 2.06
C THR A 43 13.62 -14.61 0.93
N THR A 44 14.53 -15.56 1.17
CA THR A 44 14.87 -16.59 0.19
C THR A 44 13.64 -17.42 -0.14
N ARG A 45 12.88 -17.81 0.88
CA ARG A 45 11.62 -18.54 0.72
C ARG A 45 10.60 -17.75 -0.11
N SER A 46 10.47 -16.44 0.15
CA SER A 46 9.57 -15.58 -0.62
C SER A 46 9.98 -15.48 -2.10
N LEU A 47 11.28 -15.36 -2.39
CA LEU A 47 11.77 -15.36 -3.77
C LEU A 47 11.51 -16.69 -4.48
N ASP A 48 11.71 -17.81 -3.80
CA ASP A 48 11.47 -19.14 -4.38
C ASP A 48 9.98 -19.36 -4.65
N ILE A 49 9.12 -18.92 -3.76
CA ILE A 49 7.66 -18.92 -3.98
C ILE A 49 7.32 -18.09 -5.22
N LEU A 50 7.83 -16.84 -5.31
CA LEU A 50 7.57 -15.96 -6.44
C LEU A 50 8.13 -16.52 -7.76
N ARG A 51 9.31 -17.14 -7.75
CA ARG A 51 9.86 -17.84 -8.90
C ARG A 51 8.97 -19.01 -9.34
N GLY A 52 8.43 -19.77 -8.39
CA GLY A 52 7.46 -20.83 -8.65
C GLY A 52 6.19 -20.28 -9.32
N ILE A 53 5.71 -19.12 -8.87
CA ILE A 53 4.56 -18.43 -9.47
C ILE A 53 4.86 -17.98 -10.90
N VAL A 54 6.04 -17.41 -11.14
CA VAL A 54 6.48 -16.97 -12.48
C VAL A 54 6.69 -18.16 -13.43
N ALA A 55 7.24 -19.26 -12.93
CA ALA A 55 7.46 -20.48 -13.72
C ALA A 55 6.17 -21.27 -14.05
N ALA A 56 5.07 -20.99 -13.34
CA ALA A 56 3.80 -21.65 -13.61
C ALA A 56 3.26 -21.24 -14.98
N ARG A 57 2.55 -22.17 -15.64
CA ARG A 57 1.95 -21.90 -16.96
C ARG A 57 1.05 -20.68 -16.94
N GLY A 58 1.14 -19.83 -17.95
CA GLY A 58 0.38 -18.60 -18.13
C GLY A 58 1.25 -17.35 -18.05
N LYS A 59 0.67 -16.22 -18.39
CA LYS A 59 1.36 -14.91 -18.42
C LYS A 59 1.36 -14.25 -17.06
N THR A 60 2.52 -13.85 -16.59
CA THR A 60 2.70 -13.23 -15.27
C THR A 60 3.21 -11.79 -15.40
N GLY A 61 2.55 -10.86 -14.71
CA GLY A 61 3.01 -9.48 -14.57
C GLY A 61 3.62 -9.21 -13.19
N LEU A 62 4.39 -8.14 -13.12
CA LEU A 62 4.93 -7.56 -11.88
C LEU A 62 4.61 -6.08 -11.82
N ILE A 63 4.03 -5.61 -10.74
CA ILE A 63 3.80 -4.19 -10.46
C ILE A 63 4.44 -3.84 -9.12
N LEU A 64 5.35 -2.85 -9.13
CA LEU A 64 5.91 -2.27 -7.91
C LEU A 64 5.09 -1.04 -7.52
N ALA A 65 4.52 -1.04 -6.31
CA ALA A 65 3.73 0.05 -5.76
C ALA A 65 4.50 0.78 -4.63
N THR A 66 4.66 2.08 -4.74
CA THR A 66 5.34 2.90 -3.72
C THR A 66 4.80 4.32 -3.70
N GLY A 67 4.76 4.96 -2.54
CA GLY A 67 4.36 6.37 -2.40
C GLY A 67 5.40 7.37 -2.88
N GLY A 68 6.56 6.91 -3.36
CA GLY A 68 7.64 7.75 -3.86
C GLY A 68 8.86 7.85 -2.94
N SER A 69 8.92 7.09 -1.85
CA SER A 69 10.05 7.14 -0.87
C SER A 69 11.41 6.75 -1.45
N VAL A 70 11.45 6.17 -2.64
CA VAL A 70 12.71 5.93 -3.37
C VAL A 70 13.50 7.23 -3.58
N TRP A 71 12.79 8.35 -3.81
CA TRP A 71 13.42 9.66 -3.94
C TRP A 71 13.95 10.19 -2.61
N THR A 72 13.21 9.99 -1.51
CA THR A 72 13.58 10.49 -0.20
C THR A 72 14.85 9.83 0.32
N GLY A 73 15.01 8.52 0.10
CA GLY A 73 16.23 7.80 0.51
C GLY A 73 17.50 8.16 -0.26
N TYR A 74 17.38 8.72 -1.47
CA TYR A 74 18.53 9.06 -2.32
C TYR A 74 18.82 10.56 -2.39
N GLY A 75 17.85 11.42 -2.07
CA GLY A 75 17.99 12.88 -2.23
C GLY A 75 18.77 13.57 -1.13
N THR A 76 18.81 13.02 0.07
CA THR A 76 19.32 13.70 1.27
C THR A 76 20.55 13.04 1.87
N THR A 77 20.85 11.79 1.57
CA THR A 77 22.03 11.12 2.11
C THR A 77 23.27 11.34 1.24
N ILE A 78 23.99 12.40 1.55
CA ILE A 78 25.36 12.67 1.09
C ILE A 78 26.27 11.41 1.05
N PRO A 79 26.12 10.41 1.93
CA PRO A 79 26.88 9.16 1.81
C PRO A 79 26.70 8.38 0.51
N LEU A 80 25.55 8.52 -0.17
CA LEU A 80 25.32 7.84 -1.45
C LEU A 80 26.14 8.46 -2.59
N THR A 81 26.43 9.77 -2.54
CA THR A 81 27.26 10.45 -3.53
C THR A 81 28.70 9.93 -3.51
N ASN A 82 29.18 9.45 -2.36
CA ASN A 82 30.52 8.85 -2.24
C ASN A 82 30.53 7.35 -2.59
N LYS A 83 29.37 6.69 -2.52
CA LYS A 83 29.26 5.25 -2.84
C LYS A 83 29.01 4.99 -4.33
N TYR A 84 28.32 5.91 -5.01
CA TYR A 84 27.96 5.74 -6.42
C TYR A 84 28.41 6.94 -7.27
N PRO A 85 28.99 6.71 -8.47
CA PRO A 85 29.31 7.79 -9.41
C PRO A 85 28.04 8.62 -9.73
N LYS A 86 28.19 9.95 -9.80
CA LYS A 86 27.10 10.90 -10.06
C LYS A 86 26.17 10.51 -11.23
N HIS A 87 26.76 9.94 -12.31
CA HIS A 87 25.99 9.51 -13.48
C HIS A 87 25.08 8.29 -13.23
N ARG A 88 25.24 7.58 -12.12
CA ARG A 88 24.36 6.46 -11.71
C ARG A 88 23.26 6.90 -10.74
N MET A 89 23.34 8.10 -10.19
CA MET A 89 22.37 8.59 -9.21
C MET A 89 20.98 8.74 -9.80
N LEU A 90 20.87 9.35 -10.99
CA LEU A 90 19.58 9.56 -11.62
C LEU A 90 18.84 8.23 -11.92
N PRO A 91 19.47 7.24 -12.57
CA PRO A 91 18.83 5.94 -12.75
C PRO A 91 18.38 5.27 -11.43
N LEU A 92 19.22 5.34 -10.39
CA LEU A 92 18.88 4.73 -9.09
C LEU A 92 17.69 5.41 -8.39
N GLY A 93 17.36 6.65 -8.74
CA GLY A 93 16.15 7.33 -8.28
C GLY A 93 14.87 6.93 -9.01
N MET A 94 14.95 6.16 -10.09
CA MET A 94 13.79 5.73 -10.87
C MET A 94 13.21 4.42 -10.33
N THR A 95 11.97 4.45 -9.85
CA THR A 95 11.26 3.28 -9.32
C THR A 95 11.21 2.11 -10.29
N GLN A 96 11.09 2.39 -11.59
CA GLN A 96 11.05 1.37 -12.63
C GLN A 96 12.31 0.49 -12.68
N ILE A 97 13.46 1.01 -12.29
CA ILE A 97 14.71 0.23 -12.24
C ILE A 97 14.59 -0.92 -11.23
N TYR A 98 14.00 -0.66 -10.08
CA TYR A 98 13.82 -1.69 -9.04
C TYR A 98 12.81 -2.75 -9.47
N ALA A 99 11.72 -2.34 -10.12
CA ALA A 99 10.76 -3.28 -10.69
C ALA A 99 11.43 -4.17 -11.76
N GLY A 100 12.23 -3.59 -12.64
CA GLY A 100 12.99 -4.34 -13.65
C GLY A 100 14.03 -5.29 -13.05
N GLN A 101 14.75 -4.87 -12.01
CA GLN A 101 15.71 -5.72 -11.31
C GLN A 101 15.01 -6.91 -10.63
N LEU A 102 13.87 -6.67 -9.98
CA LEU A 102 13.08 -7.74 -9.38
C LEU A 102 12.57 -8.71 -10.44
N ALA A 103 12.00 -8.21 -11.54
CA ALA A 103 11.56 -9.03 -12.66
C ALA A 103 12.68 -9.95 -13.19
N ASN A 104 13.92 -9.40 -13.37
CA ASN A 104 15.07 -10.18 -13.80
C ASN A 104 15.43 -11.28 -12.79
N LYS A 105 15.35 -11.00 -11.49
CA LYS A 105 15.65 -12.00 -10.44
C LYS A 105 14.59 -13.09 -10.32
N LEU A 106 13.37 -12.80 -10.74
CA LEU A 106 12.28 -13.79 -10.80
C LEU A 106 12.36 -14.70 -12.04
N GLY A 107 13.28 -14.44 -12.97
CA GLY A 107 13.44 -15.21 -14.19
C GLY A 107 12.77 -14.58 -15.42
N GLY A 108 12.32 -13.32 -15.28
CA GLY A 108 11.56 -12.60 -16.29
C GLY A 108 10.05 -12.71 -16.08
N VAL A 109 9.34 -11.70 -16.50
CA VAL A 109 7.88 -11.64 -16.47
C VAL A 109 7.37 -11.05 -17.79
N ASP A 110 6.10 -11.32 -18.15
CA ASP A 110 5.51 -10.84 -19.41
C ASP A 110 5.17 -9.34 -19.38
N TYR A 111 5.07 -8.75 -18.20
CA TYR A 111 4.76 -7.36 -17.99
C TYR A 111 5.42 -6.83 -16.72
N VAL A 112 5.94 -5.60 -16.76
CA VAL A 112 6.51 -4.93 -15.60
C VAL A 112 6.12 -3.44 -15.60
N SER A 113 5.65 -2.94 -14.45
CA SER A 113 5.36 -1.52 -14.27
C SER A 113 5.57 -1.07 -12.82
N THR A 114 5.41 0.23 -12.60
CA THR A 114 5.38 0.86 -11.27
C THR A 114 4.15 1.74 -11.13
N ASP A 115 3.53 1.71 -9.96
CA ASP A 115 2.45 2.62 -9.57
C ASP A 115 2.90 3.49 -8.39
N THR A 116 2.91 4.81 -8.62
CA THR A 116 3.36 5.82 -7.66
C THR A 116 2.26 6.86 -7.46
N THR A 117 1.18 6.45 -6.80
CA THR A 117 -0.01 7.26 -6.53
C THR A 117 -0.12 7.59 -5.04
N SER A 118 1.00 7.99 -4.44
CA SER A 118 1.09 8.38 -3.03
C SER A 118 0.53 7.28 -2.09
N CYS A 119 -0.28 7.63 -1.11
CA CYS A 119 -0.80 6.71 -0.09
C CYS A 119 -1.77 5.64 -0.63
N ILE A 120 -2.21 5.74 -1.88
CA ILE A 120 -3.08 4.76 -2.53
C ILE A 120 -2.36 3.89 -3.57
N SER A 121 -1.03 3.91 -3.60
CA SER A 121 -0.27 3.18 -4.64
C SER A 121 -0.60 1.69 -4.68
N ALA A 122 -0.85 1.05 -3.53
CA ALA A 122 -1.26 -0.35 -3.51
C ALA A 122 -2.69 -0.56 -4.06
N HIS A 123 -3.64 0.36 -3.81
CA HIS A 123 -4.95 0.31 -4.48
C HIS A 123 -4.80 0.45 -5.99
N SER A 124 -3.96 1.42 -6.44
CA SER A 124 -3.69 1.65 -7.87
C SER A 124 -3.10 0.41 -8.52
N ALA A 125 -2.11 -0.21 -7.91
CA ALA A 125 -1.49 -1.42 -8.43
C ALA A 125 -2.47 -2.62 -8.49
N LEU A 126 -3.34 -2.76 -7.50
CA LEU A 126 -4.38 -3.79 -7.50
C LEU A 126 -5.45 -3.52 -8.58
N HIS A 127 -5.85 -2.26 -8.77
CA HIS A 127 -6.74 -1.86 -9.87
C HIS A 127 -6.12 -2.17 -11.22
N HIS A 128 -4.87 -1.78 -11.42
CA HIS A 128 -4.11 -2.06 -12.64
C HIS A 128 -3.97 -3.57 -12.88
N ALA A 129 -3.63 -4.34 -11.86
CA ALA A 129 -3.57 -5.80 -11.94
C ALA A 129 -4.91 -6.40 -12.38
N LYS A 130 -6.03 -5.94 -11.77
CA LYS A 130 -7.37 -6.37 -12.12
C LYS A 130 -7.70 -6.07 -13.59
N LEU A 131 -7.41 -4.87 -14.08
CA LEU A 131 -7.64 -4.50 -15.48
C LEU A 131 -6.86 -5.38 -16.46
N LEU A 132 -5.60 -5.72 -16.16
CA LEU A 132 -4.78 -6.58 -16.99
C LEU A 132 -5.29 -8.03 -17.02
N ILE A 133 -5.81 -8.51 -15.90
CA ILE A 133 -6.39 -9.86 -15.77
C ILE A 133 -7.77 -9.91 -16.44
N ASP A 134 -8.65 -8.97 -16.17
CA ASP A 134 -10.02 -8.93 -16.74
C ASP A 134 -9.98 -8.77 -18.26
N SER A 135 -8.99 -8.06 -18.79
CA SER A 135 -8.75 -7.94 -20.24
C SER A 135 -8.05 -9.15 -20.84
N SER A 136 -7.80 -10.21 -20.06
CA SER A 136 -7.09 -11.43 -20.50
C SER A 136 -5.69 -11.18 -21.06
N ARG A 137 -5.07 -10.05 -20.72
CA ARG A 137 -3.67 -9.77 -21.08
C ARG A 137 -2.70 -10.58 -20.25
N LEU A 138 -3.04 -10.77 -18.98
CA LEU A 138 -2.27 -11.57 -18.02
C LEU A 138 -3.17 -12.57 -17.31
N ASP A 139 -2.59 -13.67 -16.86
CA ASP A 139 -3.26 -14.68 -16.06
C ASP A 139 -3.11 -14.39 -14.56
N ARG A 140 -1.98 -13.75 -14.19
CA ARG A 140 -1.66 -13.34 -12.83
C ARG A 140 -0.76 -12.12 -12.79
N VAL A 141 -0.81 -11.41 -11.67
CA VAL A 141 0.05 -10.24 -11.40
C VAL A 141 0.59 -10.32 -9.97
N ILE A 142 1.88 -10.19 -9.83
CA ILE A 142 2.57 -10.02 -8.55
C ILE A 142 2.63 -8.52 -8.28
N VAL A 143 1.93 -8.07 -7.24
CA VAL A 143 2.00 -6.70 -6.73
C VAL A 143 2.94 -6.68 -5.54
N VAL A 144 4.06 -6.00 -5.68
CA VAL A 144 5.00 -5.74 -4.59
C VAL A 144 4.81 -4.30 -4.15
N SER A 145 4.38 -4.08 -2.92
CA SER A 145 4.23 -2.74 -2.36
C SER A 145 5.20 -2.53 -1.21
N SER A 146 5.93 -1.42 -1.22
CA SER A 146 6.93 -1.12 -0.21
C SER A 146 7.15 0.37 -0.09
N ASP A 147 7.32 0.84 1.14
CA ASP A 147 7.66 2.23 1.41
C ASP A 147 8.38 2.39 2.77
N ASN A 148 9.29 3.38 2.83
CA ASN A 148 9.91 3.82 4.08
C ASN A 148 9.23 5.11 4.57
N GLY A 149 7.94 5.01 4.92
CA GLY A 149 7.19 6.16 5.44
C GLY A 149 7.74 6.71 6.77
N ALA A 150 8.60 5.93 7.46
CA ALA A 150 9.28 6.35 8.68
C ALA A 150 10.65 6.99 8.41
N SER A 151 10.94 7.46 7.20
CA SER A 151 12.19 8.18 6.90
C SER A 151 12.21 9.58 7.49
N GLU A 152 13.40 10.11 7.73
CA GLU A 152 13.59 11.47 8.25
C GLU A 152 12.98 12.52 7.32
N GLU A 153 13.04 12.30 6.00
CA GLU A 153 12.49 13.20 5.00
C GLU A 153 10.97 13.27 5.07
N TYR A 154 10.29 12.13 5.19
CA TYR A 154 8.84 12.13 5.37
C TYR A 154 8.43 12.75 6.71
N MET A 155 9.21 12.47 7.77
CA MET A 155 8.97 13.07 9.07
C MET A 155 9.10 14.59 9.04
N HIS A 156 10.16 15.08 8.42
CA HIS A 156 10.41 16.50 8.28
C HIS A 156 9.29 17.15 7.44
N PHE A 157 8.99 16.57 6.28
CA PHE A 157 7.95 17.08 5.39
C PHE A 157 6.57 17.15 6.09
N PHE A 158 6.10 16.05 6.66
CA PHE A 158 4.79 16.03 7.31
C PHE A 158 4.77 16.76 8.66
N GLY A 159 5.92 16.83 9.35
CA GLY A 159 6.08 17.62 10.56
C GLY A 159 5.93 19.11 10.30
N GLU A 160 6.59 19.63 9.26
CA GLU A 160 6.46 21.04 8.85
C GLU A 160 5.04 21.40 8.42
N GLN A 161 4.30 20.45 7.83
CA GLN A 161 2.89 20.65 7.49
C GLN A 161 1.94 20.49 8.69
N GLY A 162 2.46 20.14 9.88
CA GLY A 162 1.65 19.91 11.07
C GLY A 162 0.77 18.64 11.00
N LEU A 163 1.03 17.74 10.07
CA LEU A 163 0.20 16.56 9.79
C LEU A 163 0.63 15.33 10.60
N CYS A 164 1.92 15.14 10.86
CA CYS A 164 2.37 14.02 11.68
C CYS A 164 2.57 14.41 13.14
N LEU A 165 2.46 13.40 14.01
CA LEU A 165 2.60 13.54 15.45
C LEU A 165 4.05 13.90 15.80
N LEU A 166 4.22 15.05 16.46
CA LEU A 166 5.49 15.54 17.00
C LEU A 166 5.65 15.14 18.47
N GLU A 167 6.88 15.18 18.98
CA GLU A 167 7.14 14.92 20.40
C GLU A 167 6.45 15.94 21.33
N SER A 168 6.31 17.17 20.87
CA SER A 168 5.60 18.24 21.57
C SER A 168 4.08 18.04 21.62
N ASP A 169 3.54 17.17 20.77
CA ASP A 169 2.10 16.91 20.70
C ASP A 169 1.68 15.94 21.81
N GLY A 170 0.49 16.12 22.34
CA GLY A 170 -0.11 15.14 23.24
C GLY A 170 -0.42 13.83 22.51
N VAL A 171 -0.52 12.73 23.28
CA VAL A 171 -0.85 11.40 22.74
C VAL A 171 -2.17 11.33 21.99
N ASP A 172 -3.08 12.27 22.27
CA ASP A 172 -4.41 12.38 21.64
C ASP A 172 -4.46 13.45 20.55
N ALA A 173 -3.30 13.98 20.13
CA ALA A 173 -3.26 14.94 19.05
C ALA A 173 -3.87 14.33 17.78
N ASN A 174 -4.69 15.11 17.07
CA ASN A 174 -5.36 14.72 15.84
C ASN A 174 -4.39 14.73 14.65
N LYS A 175 -3.33 13.96 14.79
CA LYS A 175 -2.23 13.82 13.83
C LYS A 175 -1.89 12.35 13.62
N PHE A 176 -1.40 12.01 12.45
CA PHE A 176 -1.05 10.63 12.16
C PHE A 176 0.39 10.30 12.57
N ARG A 177 0.62 9.03 12.84
CA ARG A 177 1.96 8.47 13.00
C ARG A 177 2.43 7.91 11.67
N LEU A 178 3.69 8.16 11.33
CA LEU A 178 4.31 7.53 10.19
C LEU A 178 4.67 6.07 10.51
N GLY A 179 4.56 5.22 9.51
CA GLY A 179 4.93 3.82 9.54
C GLY A 179 5.73 3.44 8.30
N GLN A 180 6.30 2.26 8.31
CA GLN A 180 6.96 1.67 7.14
C GLN A 180 6.54 0.22 7.01
N GLY A 181 6.61 -0.31 5.80
CA GLY A 181 6.26 -1.70 5.57
C GLY A 181 6.34 -2.12 4.12
N ALA A 182 6.19 -3.40 3.92
CA ALA A 182 6.12 -4.01 2.60
C ALA A 182 5.06 -5.11 2.59
N ASN A 183 4.50 -5.36 1.42
CA ASN A 183 3.54 -6.44 1.20
C ASN A 183 3.73 -7.00 -0.20
N ILE A 184 3.46 -8.29 -0.36
CA ILE A 184 3.38 -8.96 -1.66
C ILE A 184 1.98 -9.55 -1.78
N THR A 185 1.28 -9.16 -2.83
CA THR A 185 -0.05 -9.69 -3.18
C THR A 185 0.01 -10.33 -4.55
N VAL A 186 -0.43 -11.57 -4.68
CA VAL A 186 -0.58 -12.23 -5.98
C VAL A 186 -2.05 -12.21 -6.35
N VAL A 187 -2.37 -11.57 -7.46
CA VAL A 187 -3.71 -11.53 -8.04
C VAL A 187 -3.75 -12.52 -9.20
N GLU A 188 -4.71 -13.42 -9.18
CA GLU A 188 -4.84 -14.45 -10.21
C GLU A 188 -6.25 -14.47 -10.80
N SER A 189 -6.34 -14.78 -12.10
CA SER A 189 -7.62 -15.09 -12.74
C SER A 189 -8.18 -16.43 -12.22
N PRO A 190 -9.51 -16.66 -12.26
CA PRO A 190 -10.10 -17.95 -11.91
C PRO A 190 -9.51 -19.11 -12.71
N THR A 191 -9.12 -18.86 -13.96
CA THR A 191 -8.49 -19.87 -14.82
C THR A 191 -7.07 -20.19 -14.34
N SER A 192 -6.30 -19.17 -13.95
CA SER A 192 -4.96 -19.37 -13.38
C SER A 192 -5.03 -20.16 -12.08
N LEU A 193 -5.93 -19.81 -11.16
CA LEU A 193 -6.13 -20.53 -9.89
C LEU A 193 -6.39 -22.03 -10.08
N LYS A 194 -7.19 -22.42 -11.09
CA LYS A 194 -7.41 -23.85 -11.42
C LYS A 194 -6.13 -24.56 -11.86
N GLN A 195 -5.21 -23.85 -12.50
CA GLN A 195 -3.93 -24.40 -12.99
C GLN A 195 -2.87 -24.46 -11.90
N THR A 196 -2.72 -23.39 -11.12
CA THR A 196 -1.74 -23.27 -10.04
C THR A 196 -2.15 -24.06 -8.80
N LYS A 197 -3.45 -24.35 -8.65
CA LYS A 197 -4.04 -24.97 -7.45
C LYS A 197 -3.78 -24.17 -6.16
N ASN A 198 -3.50 -22.87 -6.31
CA ASN A 198 -3.36 -21.97 -5.16
C ASN A 198 -4.72 -21.80 -4.46
N THR A 199 -4.68 -21.68 -3.16
CA THR A 199 -5.87 -21.39 -2.36
C THR A 199 -6.02 -19.87 -2.25
N PRO A 200 -7.09 -19.28 -2.81
CA PRO A 200 -7.28 -17.83 -2.72
C PRO A 200 -7.72 -17.43 -1.31
N LEU A 201 -7.14 -16.37 -0.77
CA LEU A 201 -7.48 -15.82 0.55
C LEU A 201 -8.66 -14.86 0.47
N ALA A 202 -8.81 -14.18 -0.66
CA ALA A 202 -9.85 -13.20 -0.88
C ALA A 202 -10.23 -13.09 -2.36
N LYS A 203 -11.39 -12.50 -2.61
CA LYS A 203 -11.85 -12.11 -3.93
C LYS A 203 -11.99 -10.58 -3.99
N VAL A 204 -11.35 -9.95 -4.96
CA VAL A 204 -11.57 -8.55 -5.28
C VAL A 204 -12.71 -8.46 -6.27
N HIS A 205 -13.86 -7.97 -5.84
CA HIS A 205 -15.04 -7.82 -6.69
C HIS A 205 -14.88 -6.65 -7.63
N ASP A 206 -14.54 -5.48 -7.08
CA ASP A 206 -14.29 -4.29 -7.86
C ASP A 206 -13.33 -3.34 -7.13
N ILE A 207 -12.68 -2.48 -7.89
CA ILE A 207 -11.80 -1.45 -7.39
C ILE A 207 -11.74 -0.29 -8.38
N ASN A 208 -11.80 0.94 -7.89
CA ASN A 208 -11.68 2.12 -8.73
C ASN A 208 -10.85 3.22 -8.07
N ILE A 209 -10.24 4.03 -8.92
CA ILE A 209 -9.45 5.21 -8.56
C ILE A 209 -10.08 6.42 -9.23
N VAL A 210 -10.32 7.45 -8.45
CA VAL A 210 -10.91 8.70 -8.92
C VAL A 210 -10.13 9.90 -8.41
N SER A 211 -10.36 11.06 -9.01
CA SER A 211 -9.84 12.33 -8.52
C SER A 211 -10.96 13.33 -8.28
N GLU A 212 -10.70 14.29 -7.41
CA GLU A 212 -11.54 15.48 -7.26
C GLU A 212 -10.73 16.75 -7.51
N THR A 213 -11.43 17.85 -7.75
CA THR A 213 -10.80 19.17 -7.87
C THR A 213 -10.78 19.83 -6.50
N HIS A 214 -9.57 20.06 -6.01
CA HIS A 214 -9.34 20.78 -4.76
C HIS A 214 -8.03 21.57 -4.84
N SER A 215 -8.01 22.78 -4.26
CA SER A 215 -6.85 23.68 -4.35
C SER A 215 -5.66 23.21 -3.50
N ASN A 216 -5.92 22.51 -2.39
CA ASN A 216 -4.88 21.95 -1.55
C ASN A 216 -4.56 20.52 -1.98
N PRO A 217 -3.39 20.24 -2.55
CA PRO A 217 -3.03 18.89 -3.00
C PRO A 217 -2.71 17.92 -1.84
N LEU A 218 -2.57 18.43 -0.62
CA LEU A 218 -2.27 17.63 0.58
C LEU A 218 -3.51 17.33 1.42
N GLY A 219 -4.59 18.10 1.23
CA GLY A 219 -5.83 17.97 2.01
C GLY A 219 -6.93 17.23 1.27
N ILE A 220 -7.98 16.92 1.99
CA ILE A 220 -9.22 16.34 1.49
C ILE A 220 -10.28 17.45 1.48
N ALA A 221 -11.00 17.61 0.36
CA ALA A 221 -12.06 18.61 0.29
C ALA A 221 -13.15 18.31 1.33
N PRO A 222 -13.62 19.33 2.08
CA PRO A 222 -14.66 19.15 3.11
C PRO A 222 -15.97 18.56 2.57
N THR A 223 -16.19 18.66 1.26
CA THR A 223 -17.37 18.11 0.58
C THR A 223 -17.39 16.58 0.50
N GLY A 224 -16.25 15.91 0.65
CA GLY A 224 -16.10 14.46 0.51
C GLY A 224 -16.44 13.90 -0.88
N ILE A 225 -16.41 14.76 -1.91
CA ILE A 225 -16.76 14.37 -3.30
C ILE A 225 -15.89 13.22 -3.79
N GLY A 226 -14.58 13.23 -3.46
CA GLY A 226 -13.65 12.19 -3.88
C GLY A 226 -14.01 10.82 -3.31
N TYR A 227 -14.25 10.72 -2.01
CA TYR A 227 -14.73 9.48 -1.39
C TYR A 227 -16.07 9.03 -1.97
N ARG A 228 -17.02 9.97 -2.09
CA ARG A 228 -18.35 9.66 -2.65
C ARG A 228 -18.24 9.10 -4.06
N LYS A 229 -17.46 9.73 -4.93
CA LYS A 229 -17.21 9.24 -6.29
C LYS A 229 -16.55 7.85 -6.28
N ALA A 230 -15.52 7.64 -5.47
CA ALA A 230 -14.83 6.36 -5.40
C ALA A 230 -15.79 5.24 -4.99
N ILE A 231 -16.57 5.45 -3.93
CA ILE A 231 -17.52 4.46 -3.42
C ILE A 231 -18.64 4.19 -4.44
N THR A 232 -19.31 5.23 -4.93
CA THR A 232 -20.47 5.06 -5.82
C THR A 232 -20.11 4.50 -7.18
N SER A 233 -18.84 4.62 -7.62
CA SER A 233 -18.39 4.07 -8.90
C SER A 233 -18.33 2.55 -8.93
N ILE A 234 -18.24 1.90 -7.75
CA ILE A 234 -18.12 0.43 -7.64
C ILE A 234 -19.27 -0.19 -6.84
N LEU A 235 -20.03 0.61 -6.13
CA LEU A 235 -21.06 0.12 -5.22
C LEU A 235 -22.43 0.07 -5.92
N THR A 236 -22.91 -1.13 -6.19
CA THR A 236 -24.28 -1.35 -6.65
C THR A 236 -25.24 -1.57 -5.47
N PRO A 237 -26.55 -1.34 -5.61
CA PRO A 237 -27.51 -1.63 -4.53
C PRO A 237 -27.44 -3.06 -3.99
N ALA A 238 -27.18 -4.04 -4.85
CA ALA A 238 -27.01 -5.43 -4.44
C ALA A 238 -25.74 -5.63 -3.60
N MET A 239 -24.67 -4.89 -3.89
CA MET A 239 -23.42 -4.96 -3.12
C MET A 239 -23.52 -4.27 -1.76
N VAL A 240 -24.31 -3.21 -1.62
CA VAL A 240 -24.51 -2.54 -0.32
C VAL A 240 -24.93 -3.53 0.76
N SER A 241 -25.88 -4.42 0.44
CA SER A 241 -26.37 -5.42 1.40
C SER A 241 -25.35 -6.52 1.73
N SER A 242 -24.32 -6.71 0.94
CA SER A 242 -23.27 -7.69 1.18
C SER A 242 -22.08 -7.12 1.99
N ILE A 243 -21.93 -5.79 2.09
CA ILE A 243 -20.86 -5.19 2.87
C ILE A 243 -21.08 -5.41 4.36
N ASN A 244 -20.11 -5.99 5.03
CA ASN A 244 -20.15 -6.26 6.47
C ASN A 244 -19.46 -5.17 7.30
N PHE A 245 -18.43 -4.52 6.74
CA PHE A 245 -17.70 -3.43 7.38
C PHE A 245 -16.91 -2.59 6.36
N VAL A 246 -16.41 -1.45 6.82
CA VAL A 246 -15.55 -0.55 6.03
C VAL A 246 -14.17 -0.46 6.65
N LYS A 247 -13.13 -0.75 5.89
CA LYS A 247 -11.74 -0.42 6.23
C LYS A 247 -11.49 1.01 5.76
N THR A 248 -11.41 1.94 6.69
CA THR A 248 -11.24 3.36 6.42
C THR A 248 -9.79 3.71 6.07
N HIS A 249 -9.60 4.81 5.33
CA HIS A 249 -8.27 5.41 5.15
C HIS A 249 -7.79 6.04 6.45
N SER A 250 -8.60 6.81 7.08
CA SER A 250 -8.42 7.53 8.34
C SER A 250 -6.98 7.63 8.85
N THR A 251 -6.40 8.82 8.71
CA THR A 251 -5.04 9.14 9.20
C THR A 251 -5.03 9.74 10.60
N TYR A 252 -6.21 9.85 11.24
CA TYR A 252 -6.40 10.54 12.53
C TYR A 252 -6.13 12.04 12.49
N SER A 253 -6.24 12.66 11.32
CA SER A 253 -6.32 14.09 11.09
C SER A 253 -7.78 14.56 11.03
N ASP A 254 -8.02 15.87 10.97
CA ASP A 254 -9.37 16.43 10.85
C ASP A 254 -10.13 15.95 9.62
N ASP A 255 -9.41 15.55 8.57
CA ASP A 255 -9.97 14.98 7.34
C ASP A 255 -10.71 13.64 7.54
N ASN A 256 -10.50 12.98 8.68
CA ASN A 256 -11.19 11.72 9.01
C ASN A 256 -12.70 11.89 9.15
N GLN A 257 -13.15 13.06 9.61
CA GLN A 257 -14.58 13.33 9.76
C GLN A 257 -15.29 13.26 8.41
N VAL A 258 -14.67 13.79 7.36
CA VAL A 258 -15.22 13.78 5.98
C VAL A 258 -15.44 12.35 5.49
N GLU A 259 -14.46 11.47 5.69
CA GLU A 259 -14.59 10.05 5.34
C GLU A 259 -15.74 9.38 6.10
N CYS A 260 -15.81 9.59 7.42
CA CYS A 260 -16.85 9.03 8.28
C CYS A 260 -18.26 9.51 7.88
N GLU A 261 -18.41 10.79 7.54
CA GLU A 261 -19.68 11.37 7.10
C GLU A 261 -20.15 10.74 5.77
N VAL A 262 -19.25 10.59 4.80
CA VAL A 262 -19.58 9.96 3.52
C VAL A 262 -19.93 8.48 3.69
N VAL A 263 -19.19 7.74 4.53
CA VAL A 263 -19.51 6.34 4.83
C VAL A 263 -20.88 6.23 5.48
N LYS A 264 -21.20 7.09 6.45
CA LYS A 264 -22.50 7.12 7.11
C LYS A 264 -23.63 7.49 6.15
N GLU A 265 -23.42 8.43 5.27
CA GLU A 265 -24.40 8.84 4.23
C GLU A 265 -24.74 7.68 3.29
N LEU A 266 -23.72 6.96 2.79
CA LEU A 266 -23.89 5.95 1.75
C LEU A 266 -24.22 4.54 2.29
N LEU A 267 -23.73 4.21 3.49
CA LEU A 267 -23.80 2.86 4.06
C LEU A 267 -24.47 2.82 5.46
N GLY A 268 -24.94 3.96 5.97
CA GLY A 268 -25.55 4.04 7.29
C GLY A 268 -24.54 3.79 8.43
N ASN A 269 -24.97 3.14 9.50
CA ASN A 269 -24.13 2.84 10.66
C ASN A 269 -23.26 1.58 10.45
N MET A 270 -22.61 1.48 9.30
CA MET A 270 -21.72 0.36 8.98
C MET A 270 -20.53 0.32 9.94
N PRO A 271 -20.15 -0.86 10.50
CA PRO A 271 -18.95 -0.98 11.31
C PRO A 271 -17.71 -0.56 10.53
N THR A 272 -16.81 0.19 11.17
CA THR A 272 -15.55 0.62 10.57
C THR A 272 -14.35 0.03 11.31
N VAL A 273 -13.25 -0.18 10.58
CA VAL A 273 -11.95 -0.58 11.13
C VAL A 273 -10.85 0.31 10.59
N ASN A 274 -9.85 0.58 11.41
CA ASN A 274 -8.67 1.33 11.04
C ASN A 274 -7.44 0.76 11.73
N TYR A 275 -6.36 0.57 10.97
CA TYR A 275 -5.13 -0.07 11.47
C TYR A 275 -4.01 0.93 11.73
N LYS A 276 -4.11 2.18 11.25
CA LYS A 276 -3.02 3.18 11.35
C LYS A 276 -2.67 3.55 12.80
N LYS A 277 -3.60 3.39 13.75
CA LYS A 277 -3.24 3.52 15.18
C LYS A 277 -2.22 2.48 15.65
N LYS A 278 -2.29 1.26 15.09
CA LYS A 278 -1.42 0.14 15.48
C LYS A 278 -0.10 0.15 14.71
N ILE A 279 -0.15 0.37 13.39
CA ILE A 279 0.99 0.20 12.50
C ILE A 279 1.59 1.51 11.97
N GLY A 280 0.96 2.66 12.24
CA GLY A 280 1.27 3.93 11.61
C GLY A 280 0.79 4.00 10.16
N HIS A 281 0.96 5.14 9.53
CA HIS A 281 0.69 5.32 8.10
C HIS A 281 1.88 4.86 7.29
N THR A 282 1.76 3.72 6.63
CA THR A 282 2.85 3.08 5.86
C THR A 282 2.97 3.60 4.42
N MET A 283 2.33 4.70 4.10
CA MET A 283 2.36 5.36 2.80
C MET A 283 1.82 4.47 1.66
N GLY A 284 2.57 4.28 0.58
CA GLY A 284 2.13 3.53 -0.60
C GLY A 284 1.59 2.11 -0.33
N PRO A 285 2.22 1.28 0.51
CA PRO A 285 1.72 -0.06 0.83
C PRO A 285 0.55 -0.10 1.80
N SER A 286 0.13 1.02 2.41
CA SER A 286 -0.93 1.08 3.42
C SER A 286 -2.14 0.24 3.08
N ALA A 287 -2.67 0.41 1.87
CA ALA A 287 -3.88 -0.29 1.45
C ALA A 287 -3.72 -1.81 1.47
N ALA A 288 -2.63 -2.34 0.94
CA ALA A 288 -2.39 -3.78 0.88
C ALA A 288 -2.19 -4.38 2.27
N ILE A 289 -1.37 -3.72 3.11
CA ILE A 289 -1.12 -4.17 4.49
C ILE A 289 -2.43 -4.14 5.29
N GLU A 290 -3.17 -3.03 5.23
CA GLU A 290 -4.40 -2.85 5.99
C GLU A 290 -5.54 -3.77 5.52
N MET A 291 -5.65 -4.06 4.21
CA MET A 291 -6.57 -5.07 3.69
C MET A 291 -6.23 -6.47 4.19
N HIS A 292 -4.93 -6.81 4.21
CA HIS A 292 -4.47 -8.08 4.74
C HIS A 292 -4.84 -8.26 6.23
N LEU A 293 -4.60 -7.22 7.05
CA LEU A 293 -5.01 -7.21 8.46
C LEU A 293 -6.54 -7.33 8.60
N ALA A 294 -7.30 -6.63 7.74
CA ALA A 294 -8.75 -6.69 7.78
C ALA A 294 -9.30 -8.10 7.48
N MET A 295 -8.67 -8.82 6.54
CA MET A 295 -9.02 -10.22 6.25
C MET A 295 -8.72 -11.17 7.41
N GLY A 296 -7.65 -10.92 8.17
CA GLY A 296 -7.32 -11.66 9.39
C GLY A 296 -8.28 -11.40 10.54
N ASP A 297 -8.61 -10.12 10.77
CA ASP A 297 -9.45 -9.70 11.89
C ASP A 297 -10.94 -10.04 11.70
N ARG A 298 -11.45 -10.03 10.47
CA ARG A 298 -12.89 -10.14 10.19
C ARG A 298 -13.17 -10.92 8.91
N LYS A 299 -14.18 -11.76 8.96
CA LYS A 299 -14.73 -12.47 7.79
C LYS A 299 -15.80 -11.65 7.09
N GLY A 300 -16.04 -11.95 5.82
CA GLY A 300 -17.09 -11.37 5.00
C GLY A 300 -16.56 -10.36 3.98
N THR A 301 -17.48 -9.62 3.39
CA THR A 301 -17.18 -8.62 2.36
C THR A 301 -16.97 -7.25 3.01
N PHE A 302 -15.93 -6.55 2.61
CA PHE A 302 -15.66 -5.21 3.13
C PHE A 302 -15.30 -4.22 2.01
N LEU A 303 -15.58 -2.95 2.31
CA LEU A 303 -15.16 -1.83 1.50
C LEU A 303 -13.85 -1.29 2.04
N SER A 304 -12.79 -1.27 1.23
CA SER A 304 -11.50 -0.66 1.57
C SER A 304 -11.40 0.72 0.93
N LEU A 305 -11.21 1.75 1.74
CA LEU A 305 -11.07 3.12 1.29
C LEU A 305 -9.61 3.58 1.35
N GLY A 306 -9.26 4.50 0.46
CA GLY A 306 -7.96 5.15 0.39
C GLY A 306 -8.07 6.59 -0.10
N ALA A 307 -7.17 7.44 0.41
CA ALA A 307 -6.96 8.79 -0.09
C ALA A 307 -5.45 9.03 -0.23
N GLY A 308 -5.04 9.74 -1.25
CA GLY A 308 -3.65 10.07 -1.53
C GLY A 308 -3.47 11.54 -1.86
N MET A 309 -2.28 12.05 -1.61
CA MET A 309 -1.89 13.40 -2.05
C MET A 309 -2.13 13.54 -3.56
N GLY A 310 -2.48 14.74 -3.99
CA GLY A 310 -2.91 15.02 -5.37
C GLY A 310 -4.42 14.81 -5.57
N ASN A 311 -5.20 14.75 -4.48
CA ASN A 311 -6.66 14.65 -4.49
C ASN A 311 -7.15 13.41 -5.24
N VAL A 312 -6.50 12.27 -4.98
CA VAL A 312 -6.85 10.97 -5.54
C VAL A 312 -7.42 10.06 -4.46
N PHE A 313 -8.48 9.33 -4.82
CA PHE A 313 -9.25 8.49 -3.90
C PHE A 313 -9.43 7.10 -4.50
N ALA A 314 -9.46 6.12 -3.63
CA ALA A 314 -9.63 4.72 -4.00
C ALA A 314 -10.76 4.08 -3.19
N ALA A 315 -11.48 3.19 -3.83
CA ALA A 315 -12.39 2.26 -3.17
C ALA A 315 -12.24 0.86 -3.78
N ALA A 316 -12.24 -0.16 -2.92
CA ALA A 316 -12.19 -1.56 -3.34
C ALA A 316 -13.18 -2.39 -2.54
N ILE A 317 -13.92 -3.30 -3.20
CA ILE A 317 -14.79 -4.28 -2.57
C ILE A 317 -14.07 -5.62 -2.54
N VAL A 318 -13.79 -6.10 -1.34
CA VAL A 318 -13.01 -7.32 -1.08
C VAL A 318 -13.83 -8.28 -0.22
N GLU A 319 -13.90 -9.54 -0.63
CA GLU A 319 -14.54 -10.62 0.11
C GLU A 319 -13.47 -11.57 0.64
N THR A 320 -13.41 -11.77 1.96
CA THR A 320 -12.54 -12.76 2.60
C THR A 320 -13.11 -14.16 2.37
N LEU A 321 -12.31 -15.09 1.87
CA LEU A 321 -12.71 -16.47 1.64
C LEU A 321 -12.36 -17.35 2.85
N ASP A 322 -13.08 -18.48 3.01
CA ASP A 322 -12.96 -19.36 4.19
C ASP A 322 -11.59 -20.03 4.37
N ALA A 323 -10.77 -20.00 3.32
CA ALA A 323 -9.40 -20.53 3.39
C ALA A 323 -8.43 -19.66 4.21
N PHE A 324 -8.83 -18.46 4.64
CA PHE A 324 -8.03 -17.62 5.52
C PHE A 324 -8.16 -18.14 6.95
N THR A 325 -7.31 -19.11 7.32
CA THR A 325 -7.09 -19.54 8.70
C THR A 325 -5.76 -18.95 9.16
N GLU A 326 -5.75 -18.27 10.30
CA GLU A 326 -4.49 -17.87 10.95
C GLU A 326 -3.73 -19.16 11.29
N GLU A 327 -2.53 -19.36 10.68
CA GLU A 327 -1.52 -20.27 11.18
C GLU A 327 -0.51 -19.51 12.04
#